data_dfb55900f4fc9b47edac3a1b7b36afbb
#
_entry.id   dfb55900f4fc9b47edac3a1b7b36afbb
#
_cell.length_a   1.000
_cell.length_b   1.000
_cell.length_c   1.000
_cell.angle_alpha   90.00
_cell.angle_beta   90.00
_cell.angle_gamma   90.00
#
_symmetry.space_group_name_H-M   'P 1'
#
loop_
_entity.id
_entity.type
_entity.pdbx_description
1 polymer ?
#
loop_
_entity_poly.entity_id
_entity_poly.type
_entity_poly.pdbx_seq_one_letter_code
_entity_poly.pdbx_strand_id
1 'polypeptide(L)'
;SIISKNLTTPLPFFRAKKHMSEIVLKLVRMINTRHFDKNFNQIDFSKIKNLLPYDARLSDNFFKQIDTKYEKIIGINAFSNNSEYRGFNFFIKDWIGLARQLSLKYPKFLFILLNFSTNSIQYNIDQNANLKVFCNNKNIASLVSISQKLDFLITVDTGNLHLCDILQIPTLAFTSSLAAYRFGGGSYGGRFDKLIVKPAWQKEYRKIYEI
;
A
#
# COMPACT_ATOMS: atom_id res chain seq x y z
N SER A 1 -1.64 0.54 -38.38
CA SER A 1 -1.82 1.38 -37.22
C SER A 1 -0.58 1.32 -36.31
N ILE A 2 -0.12 2.48 -35.82
CA ILE A 2 1.11 2.62 -35.01
C ILE A 2 0.99 1.82 -33.70
N ILE A 3 -0.21 1.66 -33.18
CA ILE A 3 -0.48 0.96 -31.92
C ILE A 3 -0.26 -0.54 -32.03
N SER A 4 -0.64 -1.17 -33.14
CA SER A 4 -0.51 -2.62 -33.29
C SER A 4 0.94 -3.09 -33.48
N LYS A 5 1.79 -2.29 -34.12
CA LYS A 5 3.21 -2.63 -34.33
C LYS A 5 4.05 -2.56 -33.05
N ASN A 6 3.65 -1.70 -32.10
CA ASN A 6 4.38 -1.52 -30.84
C ASN A 6 3.90 -2.43 -29.70
N LEU A 7 2.70 -3.00 -29.79
CA LEU A 7 2.18 -3.98 -28.84
C LEU A 7 2.75 -5.40 -29.05
N THR A 8 3.33 -5.68 -30.21
CA THR A 8 3.91 -7.00 -30.55
C THR A 8 5.32 -7.23 -30.00
N THR A 9 5.98 -6.20 -29.42
CA THR A 9 7.29 -6.33 -28.79
C THR A 9 7.33 -5.83 -27.34
N PRO A 10 6.46 -6.33 -26.43
CA PRO A 10 6.46 -5.87 -25.03
C PRO A 10 7.61 -6.42 -24.19
N LEU A 11 8.27 -7.50 -24.63
CA LEU A 11 9.30 -8.21 -23.86
C LEU A 11 10.51 -7.37 -23.43
N PRO A 12 11.10 -6.47 -24.25
CA PRO A 12 12.21 -5.65 -23.82
C PRO A 12 11.83 -4.62 -22.73
N PHE A 13 10.61 -4.09 -22.79
CA PHE A 13 10.13 -3.13 -21.80
C PHE A 13 9.94 -3.74 -20.40
N PHE A 14 9.44 -4.99 -20.34
CA PHE A 14 9.23 -5.69 -19.09
C PHE A 14 10.51 -6.22 -18.45
N ARG A 15 11.60 -6.37 -19.21
CA ARG A 15 12.92 -6.74 -18.69
C ARG A 15 13.71 -5.56 -18.12
N ALA A 16 13.38 -4.34 -18.51
CA ALA A 16 14.04 -3.16 -17.95
C ALA A 16 13.69 -2.99 -16.47
N LYS A 17 14.69 -2.71 -15.63
CA LYS A 17 14.52 -2.31 -14.23
C LYS A 17 13.96 -0.89 -14.16
N LYS A 18 12.74 -0.67 -14.66
CA LYS A 18 12.05 0.61 -14.70
C LYS A 18 10.76 0.54 -13.92
N HIS A 19 10.40 1.65 -13.30
CA HIS A 19 9.13 1.79 -12.63
C HIS A 19 7.98 1.73 -13.66
N MET A 20 6.84 1.15 -13.26
CA MET A 20 5.70 0.97 -14.17
C MET A 20 5.17 2.32 -14.68
N SER A 21 5.17 3.35 -13.83
CA SER A 21 4.78 4.71 -14.24
C SER A 21 5.65 5.26 -15.38
N GLU A 22 6.97 5.03 -15.36
CA GLU A 22 7.87 5.45 -16.44
C GLU A 22 7.52 4.76 -17.75
N ILE A 23 7.17 3.46 -17.69
CA ILE A 23 6.77 2.69 -18.87
C ILE A 23 5.46 3.25 -19.42
N VAL A 24 4.46 3.48 -18.57
CA VAL A 24 3.17 4.03 -18.99
C VAL A 24 3.32 5.42 -19.56
N LEU A 25 4.09 6.32 -18.90
CA LEU A 25 4.34 7.66 -19.39
C LEU A 25 5.03 7.67 -20.76
N LYS A 26 5.97 6.73 -20.97
CA LYS A 26 6.60 6.58 -22.28
C LYS A 26 5.61 6.17 -23.36
N LEU A 27 4.67 5.25 -23.06
CA LEU A 27 3.62 4.88 -24.00
C LEU A 27 2.69 6.05 -24.31
N VAL A 28 2.27 6.81 -23.31
CA VAL A 28 1.43 8.00 -23.49
C VAL A 28 2.16 9.06 -24.34
N ARG A 29 3.44 9.28 -24.11
CA ARG A 29 4.28 10.19 -24.91
C ARG A 29 4.32 9.79 -26.36
N MET A 30 4.35 8.47 -26.68
CA MET A 30 4.36 7.97 -28.05
C MET A 30 3.06 8.27 -28.83
N ILE A 31 1.94 8.48 -28.16
CA ILE A 31 0.65 8.84 -28.80
C ILE A 31 0.74 10.22 -29.43
N ASN A 32 1.23 11.21 -28.68
CA ASN A 32 1.46 12.57 -29.15
C ASN A 32 2.64 13.21 -28.42
N THR A 33 3.84 12.98 -28.93
CA THR A 33 5.10 13.44 -28.29
C THR A 33 5.12 14.96 -28.07
N ARG A 34 4.72 15.76 -29.07
CA ARG A 34 4.75 17.21 -28.99
C ARG A 34 3.80 17.75 -27.91
N HIS A 35 2.59 17.22 -27.86
CA HIS A 35 1.61 17.60 -26.84
C HIS A 35 2.05 17.17 -25.44
N PHE A 36 2.56 15.94 -25.31
CA PHE A 36 3.07 15.43 -24.04
C PHE A 36 4.22 16.29 -23.51
N ASP A 37 5.26 16.52 -24.31
CA ASP A 37 6.45 17.26 -23.86
C ASP A 37 6.13 18.72 -23.49
N LYS A 38 5.15 19.33 -24.17
CA LYS A 38 4.70 20.69 -23.85
C LYS A 38 3.98 20.77 -22.50
N ASN A 39 3.16 19.77 -22.15
CA ASN A 39 2.25 19.88 -21.01
C ASN A 39 2.71 19.08 -19.78
N PHE A 40 3.52 18.02 -19.95
CA PHE A 40 3.90 17.13 -18.85
C PHE A 40 4.63 17.85 -17.72
N ASN A 41 5.56 18.77 -18.07
CA ASN A 41 6.32 19.56 -17.09
C ASN A 41 5.47 20.61 -16.34
N GLN A 42 4.22 20.83 -16.80
CA GLN A 42 3.28 21.75 -16.14
C GLN A 42 2.38 21.01 -15.13
N ILE A 43 2.46 19.68 -15.06
CA ILE A 43 1.66 18.90 -14.12
C ILE A 43 2.25 19.03 -12.73
N ASP A 44 1.49 19.64 -11.83
CA ASP A 44 1.81 19.66 -10.41
C ASP A 44 1.30 18.38 -9.73
N PHE A 45 2.19 17.40 -9.59
CA PHE A 45 1.88 16.11 -8.99
C PHE A 45 1.45 16.22 -7.51
N SER A 46 1.83 17.29 -6.81
CA SER A 46 1.43 17.51 -5.42
C SER A 46 -0.08 17.73 -5.27
N LYS A 47 -0.74 18.16 -6.35
CA LYS A 47 -2.20 18.38 -6.39
C LYS A 47 -3.03 17.14 -6.67
N ILE A 48 -2.40 16.03 -7.06
CA ILE A 48 -3.14 14.78 -7.38
C ILE A 48 -3.98 14.31 -6.19
N LYS A 49 -3.50 14.47 -4.96
CA LYS A 49 -4.24 14.14 -3.74
C LYS A 49 -5.61 14.82 -3.65
N ASN A 50 -5.77 16.01 -4.24
CA ASN A 50 -7.01 16.79 -4.23
C ASN A 50 -8.06 16.24 -5.22
N LEU A 51 -7.64 15.35 -6.13
CA LEU A 51 -8.51 14.68 -7.12
C LEU A 51 -9.05 13.35 -6.60
N LEU A 52 -8.57 12.88 -5.46
CA LEU A 52 -9.02 11.61 -4.89
C LEU A 52 -10.45 11.76 -4.34
N PRO A 53 -11.32 10.77 -4.59
CA PRO A 53 -12.63 10.73 -3.97
C PRO A 53 -12.50 10.63 -2.45
N TYR A 54 -13.40 11.26 -1.70
CA TYR A 54 -13.33 11.32 -0.24
C TYR A 54 -14.70 11.07 0.40
N ASP A 55 -14.77 10.15 1.36
CA ASP A 55 -15.95 9.88 2.17
C ASP A 55 -15.53 9.52 3.61
N ALA A 56 -15.73 10.46 4.53
CA ALA A 56 -15.28 10.33 5.91
C ALA A 56 -16.23 9.53 6.82
N ARG A 57 -17.45 9.22 6.39
CA ARG A 57 -18.49 8.64 7.27
C ARG A 57 -18.00 7.39 8.02
N LEU A 58 -17.34 6.48 7.34
CA LEU A 58 -16.86 5.23 7.93
C LEU A 58 -15.67 5.46 8.87
N SER A 59 -14.70 6.26 8.44
CA SER A 59 -13.52 6.58 9.27
C SER A 59 -13.89 7.42 10.50
N ASP A 60 -14.77 8.41 10.35
CA ASP A 60 -15.20 9.24 11.48
C ASP A 60 -15.99 8.41 12.51
N ASN A 61 -16.85 7.49 12.06
CA ASN A 61 -17.55 6.58 12.97
C ASN A 61 -16.58 5.63 13.69
N PHE A 62 -15.52 5.20 13.02
CA PHE A 62 -14.48 4.39 13.65
C PHE A 62 -13.73 5.19 14.74
N PHE A 63 -13.29 6.42 14.44
CA PHE A 63 -12.56 7.25 15.39
C PHE A 63 -13.42 7.75 16.55
N LYS A 64 -14.74 7.94 16.37
CA LYS A 64 -15.66 8.26 17.48
C LYS A 64 -15.73 7.21 18.58
N GLN A 65 -15.35 5.96 18.26
CA GLN A 65 -15.31 4.86 19.23
C GLN A 65 -13.97 4.77 19.99
N ILE A 66 -13.06 5.71 19.72
CA ILE A 66 -11.71 5.73 20.30
C ILE A 66 -11.61 6.94 21.23
N ASP A 67 -11.81 6.70 22.53
CA ASP A 67 -11.83 7.77 23.54
C ASP A 67 -10.44 8.33 23.85
N THR A 68 -9.38 7.59 23.53
CA THR A 68 -8.00 7.95 23.86
C THR A 68 -7.37 8.77 22.76
N LYS A 69 -6.73 9.88 23.10
CA LYS A 69 -5.90 10.65 22.16
C LYS A 69 -4.53 10.00 22.05
N TYR A 70 -4.16 9.60 20.84
CA TYR A 70 -2.86 9.03 20.52
C TYR A 70 -1.94 10.07 19.88
N GLU A 71 -0.61 9.90 20.10
CA GLU A 71 0.41 10.77 19.51
C GLU A 71 0.59 10.49 18.02
N LYS A 72 0.43 9.23 17.60
CA LYS A 72 0.58 8.76 16.23
C LYS A 72 -0.44 7.69 15.89
N ILE A 73 -0.83 7.65 14.62
CA ILE A 73 -1.75 6.66 14.07
C ILE A 73 -1.02 5.88 12.99
N ILE A 74 -0.83 4.57 13.21
CA ILE A 74 -0.07 3.69 12.33
C ILE A 74 -1.02 2.69 11.68
N GLY A 75 -1.14 2.76 10.36
CA GLY A 75 -1.86 1.75 9.58
C GLY A 75 -1.01 0.50 9.35
N ILE A 76 -1.61 -0.67 9.42
CA ILE A 76 -0.98 -1.95 9.05
C ILE A 76 -1.89 -2.64 8.04
N ASN A 77 -1.40 -2.80 6.81
CA ASN A 77 -2.09 -3.52 5.75
C ASN A 77 -1.37 -4.83 5.43
N ALA A 78 -1.88 -5.90 5.98
CA ALA A 78 -1.32 -7.25 5.83
C ALA A 78 -1.80 -7.98 4.57
N PHE A 79 -2.84 -7.46 3.91
CA PHE A 79 -3.53 -8.18 2.85
C PHE A 79 -3.07 -7.78 1.45
N SER A 80 -2.76 -8.78 0.63
CA SER A 80 -2.56 -8.64 -0.81
C SER A 80 -2.80 -9.97 -1.52
N ASN A 81 -3.79 -10.04 -2.39
CA ASN A 81 -4.07 -11.21 -3.21
C ASN A 81 -2.84 -11.72 -3.97
N ASN A 82 -2.05 -10.81 -4.52
CA ASN A 82 -0.92 -11.15 -5.38
C ASN A 82 0.34 -11.57 -4.60
N SER A 83 0.64 -10.90 -3.49
CA SER A 83 1.86 -11.19 -2.72
C SER A 83 1.73 -12.51 -1.97
N GLU A 84 0.55 -12.84 -1.47
CA GLU A 84 0.26 -14.11 -0.79
C GLU A 84 0.40 -15.30 -1.75
N TYR A 85 -0.25 -15.23 -2.91
CA TYR A 85 -0.16 -16.27 -3.94
C TYR A 85 1.28 -16.52 -4.41
N ARG A 86 2.10 -15.46 -4.51
CA ARG A 86 3.50 -15.55 -4.94
C ARG A 86 4.49 -15.89 -3.84
N GLY A 87 4.01 -16.04 -2.60
CA GLY A 87 4.86 -16.36 -1.47
C GLY A 87 5.73 -15.20 -0.98
N PHE A 88 5.35 -13.95 -1.19
CA PHE A 88 6.04 -12.75 -0.75
C PHE A 88 5.34 -12.02 0.41
N ASN A 89 4.37 -12.66 1.03
CA ASN A 89 3.70 -12.15 2.22
C ASN A 89 3.92 -13.08 3.42
N PHE A 90 3.89 -12.53 4.61
CA PHE A 90 3.87 -13.29 5.85
C PHE A 90 2.46 -13.84 6.11
N PHE A 91 2.35 -14.83 7.00
CA PHE A 91 1.03 -15.29 7.43
C PHE A 91 0.31 -14.22 8.25
N ILE A 92 -1.02 -14.24 8.24
CA ILE A 92 -1.83 -13.30 9.02
C ILE A 92 -1.48 -13.33 10.51
N LYS A 93 -1.18 -14.50 11.08
CA LYS A 93 -0.76 -14.63 12.47
C LYS A 93 0.53 -13.85 12.78
N ASP A 94 1.47 -13.78 11.82
CA ASP A 94 2.72 -13.06 11.99
C ASP A 94 2.47 -11.54 11.97
N TRP A 95 1.55 -11.08 11.11
CA TRP A 95 1.11 -9.68 11.09
C TRP A 95 0.39 -9.29 12.38
N ILE A 96 -0.45 -10.17 12.92
CA ILE A 96 -1.11 -9.97 14.22
C ILE A 96 -0.06 -9.93 15.33
N GLY A 97 0.91 -10.85 15.31
CA GLY A 97 2.03 -10.87 16.24
C GLY A 97 2.84 -9.58 16.21
N LEU A 98 3.20 -9.09 15.02
CA LEU A 98 3.89 -7.82 14.82
C LEU A 98 3.07 -6.65 15.39
N ALA A 99 1.78 -6.57 15.05
CA ALA A 99 0.90 -5.51 15.50
C ALA A 99 0.78 -5.48 17.04
N ARG A 100 0.66 -6.65 17.67
CA ARG A 100 0.65 -6.79 19.14
C ARG A 100 1.96 -6.33 19.78
N GLN A 101 3.10 -6.76 19.24
CA GLN A 101 4.41 -6.33 19.76
C GLN A 101 4.61 -4.82 19.63
N LEU A 102 4.22 -4.24 18.51
CA LEU A 102 4.29 -2.80 18.30
C LEU A 102 3.36 -2.05 19.26
N SER A 103 2.13 -2.52 19.46
CA SER A 103 1.17 -1.89 20.38
C SER A 103 1.65 -1.91 21.83
N LEU A 104 2.29 -2.99 22.28
CA LEU A 104 2.89 -3.09 23.61
C LEU A 104 4.11 -2.17 23.77
N LYS A 105 4.94 -2.12 22.73
CA LYS A 105 6.17 -1.30 22.76
C LYS A 105 5.90 0.19 22.68
N TYR A 106 4.83 0.60 21.99
CA TYR A 106 4.46 2.00 21.77
C TYR A 106 3.02 2.28 22.22
N PRO A 107 2.75 2.31 23.54
CA PRO A 107 1.39 2.41 24.06
C PRO A 107 0.71 3.76 23.75
N LYS A 108 1.47 4.79 23.40
CA LYS A 108 0.96 6.10 22.99
C LYS A 108 0.59 6.19 21.50
N PHE A 109 0.84 5.14 20.71
CA PHE A 109 0.49 5.09 19.30
C PHE A 109 -0.73 4.20 19.09
N LEU A 110 -1.62 4.62 18.19
CA LEU A 110 -2.73 3.80 17.74
C LEU A 110 -2.29 2.96 16.54
N PHE A 111 -2.46 1.65 16.63
CA PHE A 111 -2.23 0.73 15.53
C PHE A 111 -3.57 0.27 14.95
N ILE A 112 -3.73 0.43 13.64
CA ILE A 112 -4.96 0.09 12.92
C ILE A 112 -4.64 -0.99 11.90
N LEU A 113 -5.14 -2.20 12.12
CA LEU A 113 -5.14 -3.24 11.09
C LEU A 113 -6.21 -2.91 10.05
N LEU A 114 -5.78 -2.66 8.82
CA LEU A 114 -6.68 -2.37 7.70
C LEU A 114 -7.23 -3.67 7.15
N ASN A 115 -8.54 -3.79 7.12
CA ASN A 115 -9.29 -4.93 6.63
C ASN A 115 -10.30 -4.52 5.56
N PHE A 116 -10.84 -5.49 4.82
CA PHE A 116 -11.78 -5.27 3.74
C PHE A 116 -12.98 -6.20 3.87
N SER A 117 -14.18 -5.67 3.69
CA SER A 117 -15.43 -6.42 3.82
C SER A 117 -15.59 -7.56 2.81
N THR A 118 -14.90 -7.49 1.66
CA THR A 118 -14.94 -8.52 0.61
C THR A 118 -14.06 -9.73 0.87
N ASN A 119 -12.98 -9.53 1.61
CA ASN A 119 -12.00 -10.54 1.98
C ASN A 119 -11.68 -10.33 3.45
N SER A 120 -12.72 -10.49 4.31
CA SER A 120 -12.56 -10.26 5.73
C SER A 120 -11.58 -11.26 6.30
N ILE A 121 -10.40 -10.77 6.63
CA ILE A 121 -9.46 -11.49 7.46
C ILE A 121 -10.06 -11.46 8.87
N GLN A 122 -10.31 -12.61 9.43
CA GLN A 122 -10.68 -12.70 10.83
C GLN A 122 -9.41 -12.44 11.65
N TYR A 123 -9.26 -11.21 12.06
CA TYR A 123 -8.25 -10.87 13.06
C TYR A 123 -8.82 -11.25 14.44
N ASN A 124 -8.49 -12.44 14.93
CA ASN A 124 -8.67 -12.78 16.34
C ASN A 124 -7.67 -11.94 17.18
N ILE A 125 -8.04 -10.70 17.43
CA ILE A 125 -7.27 -9.80 18.28
C ILE A 125 -8.08 -9.55 19.54
N ASP A 126 -7.48 -9.86 20.69
CA ASP A 126 -7.87 -9.17 21.92
C ASP A 126 -7.61 -7.69 21.68
N GLN A 127 -8.67 -6.91 21.53
CA GLN A 127 -8.55 -5.50 21.23
C GLN A 127 -7.93 -4.79 22.44
N ASN A 128 -6.61 -4.69 22.44
CA ASN A 128 -5.90 -3.79 23.32
C ASN A 128 -6.37 -2.36 23.07
N ALA A 129 -6.25 -1.49 24.07
CA ALA A 129 -6.73 -0.11 23.96
C ALA A 129 -6.23 0.59 22.69
N ASN A 130 -4.98 0.35 22.29
CA ASN A 130 -4.29 1.00 21.18
C ASN A 130 -4.07 0.11 19.94
N LEU A 131 -4.72 -1.06 19.84
CA LEU A 131 -4.71 -1.91 18.64
C LEU A 131 -6.15 -2.16 18.21
N LYS A 132 -6.52 -1.68 17.03
CA LYS A 132 -7.87 -1.72 16.48
C LYS A 132 -7.89 -2.31 15.07
N VAL A 133 -9.04 -2.79 14.64
CA VAL A 133 -9.28 -3.23 13.25
C VAL A 133 -10.25 -2.26 12.59
N PHE A 134 -9.86 -1.72 11.47
CA PHE A 134 -10.75 -0.94 10.59
C PHE A 134 -11.15 -1.78 9.40
N CYS A 135 -12.43 -2.00 9.20
CA CYS A 135 -12.95 -2.74 8.05
C CYS A 135 -13.51 -1.77 7.01
N ASN A 136 -12.78 -1.62 5.89
CA ASN A 136 -13.24 -0.80 4.78
C ASN A 136 -14.38 -1.50 4.04
N ASN A 137 -15.39 -0.72 3.65
CA ASN A 137 -16.35 -1.14 2.63
C ASN A 137 -15.66 -1.06 1.25
N LYS A 138 -16.24 -1.62 0.19
CA LYS A 138 -15.65 -1.64 -1.16
C LYS A 138 -15.38 -0.25 -1.76
N ASN A 139 -15.60 0.84 -1.03
CA ASN A 139 -15.51 2.21 -1.54
C ASN A 139 -14.11 2.76 -1.38
N ILE A 140 -13.49 3.15 -2.50
CA ILE A 140 -12.17 3.80 -2.52
C ILE A 140 -12.17 5.13 -1.75
N ALA A 141 -13.27 5.88 -1.76
CA ALA A 141 -13.37 7.15 -1.04
C ALA A 141 -13.26 6.98 0.48
N SER A 142 -13.78 5.87 1.04
CA SER A 142 -13.61 5.53 2.45
C SER A 142 -12.18 5.09 2.76
N LEU A 143 -11.52 4.40 1.81
CA LEU A 143 -10.11 4.04 1.95
C LEU A 143 -9.20 5.28 1.94
N VAL A 144 -9.47 6.24 1.07
CA VAL A 144 -8.78 7.54 1.06
C VAL A 144 -8.94 8.24 2.40
N SER A 145 -10.17 8.28 2.93
CA SER A 145 -10.47 8.94 4.20
C SER A 145 -9.71 8.33 5.39
N ILE A 146 -9.72 7.01 5.55
CA ILE A 146 -8.96 6.39 6.65
C ILE A 146 -7.44 6.58 6.45
N SER A 147 -6.95 6.47 5.20
CA SER A 147 -5.53 6.65 4.92
C SER A 147 -5.05 8.05 5.27
N GLN A 148 -5.82 9.09 5.00
CA GLN A 148 -5.46 10.48 5.36
C GLN A 148 -5.33 10.74 6.86
N LYS A 149 -5.86 9.85 7.71
CA LYS A 149 -5.73 9.95 9.17
C LYS A 149 -4.45 9.28 9.70
N LEU A 150 -3.72 8.58 8.84
CA LEU A 150 -2.50 7.86 9.23
C LEU A 150 -1.28 8.80 9.24
N ASP A 151 -0.43 8.65 10.25
CA ASP A 151 0.91 9.24 10.27
C ASP A 151 1.94 8.35 9.57
N PHE A 152 1.66 7.04 9.48
CA PHE A 152 2.56 6.05 8.89
C PHE A 152 1.79 4.81 8.43
N LEU A 153 2.25 4.18 7.34
CA LEU A 153 1.71 2.91 6.86
C LEU A 153 2.78 1.83 6.84
N ILE A 154 2.47 0.66 7.41
CA ILE A 154 3.21 -0.59 7.20
C ILE A 154 2.37 -1.46 6.29
N THR A 155 2.89 -1.88 5.15
CA THR A 155 2.07 -2.57 4.14
C THR A 155 2.87 -3.62 3.36
N VAL A 156 2.15 -4.54 2.74
CA VAL A 156 2.65 -5.33 1.62
C VAL A 156 2.45 -4.59 0.30
N ASP A 157 2.98 -5.13 -0.79
CA ASP A 157 2.81 -4.57 -2.13
C ASP A 157 1.33 -4.63 -2.59
N THR A 158 0.63 -3.51 -2.43
CA THR A 158 -0.81 -3.34 -2.71
C THR A 158 -1.15 -1.94 -3.19
N GLY A 159 -2.42 -1.73 -3.58
CA GLY A 159 -2.96 -0.41 -3.90
C GLY A 159 -2.83 0.62 -2.77
N ASN A 160 -2.84 0.18 -1.50
CA ASN A 160 -2.66 1.08 -0.35
C ASN A 160 -1.28 1.74 -0.34
N LEU A 161 -0.23 1.05 -0.81
CA LEU A 161 1.09 1.61 -0.99
C LEU A 161 1.05 2.85 -1.89
N HIS A 162 0.43 2.71 -3.07
CA HIS A 162 0.34 3.80 -4.05
C HIS A 162 -0.57 4.93 -3.57
N LEU A 163 -1.66 4.59 -2.88
CA LEU A 163 -2.54 5.59 -2.29
C LEU A 163 -1.80 6.44 -1.25
N CYS A 164 -1.06 5.80 -0.34
CA CYS A 164 -0.30 6.53 0.67
C CYS A 164 0.86 7.34 0.08
N ASP A 165 1.48 6.89 -1.02
CA ASP A 165 2.45 7.69 -1.76
C ASP A 165 1.83 8.97 -2.35
N ILE A 166 0.64 8.87 -2.97
CA ILE A 166 -0.12 10.03 -3.45
C ILE A 166 -0.49 10.98 -2.30
N LEU A 167 -0.89 10.43 -1.16
CA LEU A 167 -1.23 11.20 0.04
C LEU A 167 -0.02 11.74 0.80
N GLN A 168 1.20 11.36 0.36
CA GLN A 168 2.48 11.72 1.00
C GLN A 168 2.61 11.19 2.43
N ILE A 169 1.97 10.06 2.73
CA ILE A 169 2.08 9.39 4.01
C ILE A 169 3.32 8.51 4.02
N PRO A 170 4.22 8.66 4.99
CA PRO A 170 5.40 7.80 5.11
C PRO A 170 5.02 6.33 5.16
N THR A 171 5.69 5.51 4.36
CA THR A 171 5.30 4.10 4.17
C THR A 171 6.50 3.18 4.22
N LEU A 172 6.37 2.08 4.98
CA LEU A 172 7.26 0.93 4.95
C LEU A 172 6.57 -0.24 4.24
N ALA A 173 7.12 -0.68 3.11
CA ALA A 173 6.56 -1.78 2.35
C ALA A 173 7.39 -3.05 2.42
N PHE A 174 6.73 -4.17 2.68
CA PHE A 174 7.27 -5.52 2.49
C PHE A 174 6.99 -5.96 1.06
N THR A 175 8.03 -6.16 0.27
CA THR A 175 7.88 -6.38 -1.17
C THR A 175 8.94 -7.34 -1.71
N SER A 176 8.68 -7.93 -2.88
CA SER A 176 9.71 -8.67 -3.60
C SER A 176 10.70 -7.73 -4.28
N SER A 177 11.92 -8.23 -4.56
CA SER A 177 12.93 -7.43 -5.26
C SER A 177 12.43 -6.90 -6.61
N LEU A 178 11.66 -7.70 -7.34
CA LEU A 178 11.09 -7.29 -8.64
C LEU A 178 9.99 -6.24 -8.47
N ALA A 179 9.06 -6.44 -7.53
CA ALA A 179 7.99 -5.50 -7.25
C ALA A 179 8.52 -4.15 -6.74
N ALA A 180 9.58 -4.17 -5.92
CA ALA A 180 10.22 -2.96 -5.43
C ALA A 180 10.75 -2.03 -6.54
N TYR A 181 11.16 -2.57 -7.68
CA TYR A 181 11.58 -1.78 -8.84
C TYR A 181 10.39 -1.31 -9.68
N ARG A 182 9.38 -2.15 -9.85
CA ARG A 182 8.27 -1.89 -10.77
C ARG A 182 7.15 -1.09 -10.16
N PHE A 183 6.88 -1.32 -8.89
CA PHE A 183 5.69 -0.84 -8.20
C PHE A 183 6.02 -0.15 -6.86
N GLY A 184 7.30 0.18 -6.61
CA GLY A 184 7.69 0.87 -5.39
C GLY A 184 7.02 2.24 -5.25
N GLY A 185 6.85 2.70 -4.02
CA GLY A 185 6.37 4.04 -3.72
C GLY A 185 7.46 5.11 -3.93
N GLY A 186 7.14 6.36 -3.56
CA GLY A 186 8.03 7.51 -3.68
C GLY A 186 7.93 8.24 -5.01
N SER A 187 7.01 7.83 -5.90
CA SER A 187 6.81 8.46 -7.21
C SER A 187 6.14 9.83 -7.12
N TYR A 188 5.41 10.11 -6.04
CA TYR A 188 4.67 11.35 -5.81
C TYR A 188 5.27 12.20 -4.70
N GLY A 189 6.52 11.92 -4.29
CA GLY A 189 7.25 12.68 -3.26
C GLY A 189 6.99 12.22 -1.83
N GLY A 190 6.25 11.14 -1.61
CA GLY A 190 6.08 10.51 -0.31
C GLY A 190 7.38 9.87 0.18
N ARG A 191 7.60 9.86 1.49
CA ARG A 191 8.71 9.11 2.10
C ARG A 191 8.39 7.61 2.05
N PHE A 192 9.23 6.86 1.38
CA PHE A 192 9.05 5.44 1.15
C PHE A 192 10.30 4.64 1.49
N ASP A 193 10.15 3.66 2.39
CA ASP A 193 11.14 2.64 2.70
C ASP A 193 10.61 1.25 2.34
N LYS A 194 11.52 0.31 2.03
CA LYS A 194 11.17 -1.05 1.62
C LYS A 194 12.00 -2.11 2.32
N LEU A 195 11.35 -3.20 2.69
CA LEU A 195 12.00 -4.44 3.10
C LEU A 195 11.77 -5.50 2.03
N ILE A 196 12.86 -6.05 1.51
CA ILE A 196 12.81 -7.08 0.48
C ILE A 196 12.56 -8.43 1.14
N VAL A 197 11.38 -8.99 0.89
CA VAL A 197 11.03 -10.34 1.34
C VAL A 197 11.59 -11.37 0.36
N LYS A 198 12.38 -12.32 0.86
CA LYS A 198 12.92 -13.45 0.08
C LYS A 198 11.95 -14.63 0.15
N PRO A 199 11.60 -15.28 -0.99
CA PRO A 199 10.68 -16.42 -1.00
C PRO A 199 11.09 -17.58 -0.10
N ALA A 200 12.42 -17.75 0.12
CA ALA A 200 12.96 -18.78 1.00
C ALA A 200 12.49 -18.63 2.45
N TRP A 201 12.24 -17.42 2.92
CA TRP A 201 11.78 -17.18 4.29
C TRP A 201 10.40 -17.81 4.55
N GLN A 202 9.53 -17.86 3.56
CA GLN A 202 8.23 -18.51 3.72
C GLN A 202 8.33 -20.04 3.78
N LYS A 203 9.27 -20.65 3.04
CA LYS A 203 9.49 -22.10 3.11
C LYS A 203 10.04 -22.52 4.47
N GLU A 204 10.96 -21.72 5.04
CA GLU A 204 11.50 -21.93 6.38
C GLU A 204 10.43 -21.67 7.47
N TYR A 205 9.64 -20.63 7.33
CA TYR A 205 8.52 -20.33 8.24
C TYR A 205 7.46 -21.43 8.21
N ARG A 206 7.08 -21.95 7.05
CA ARG A 206 6.16 -23.09 6.95
C ARG A 206 6.66 -24.30 7.73
N LYS A 207 7.93 -24.63 7.63
CA LYS A 207 8.53 -25.78 8.36
C LYS A 207 8.49 -25.62 9.88
N ILE A 208 8.57 -24.39 10.38
CA ILE A 208 8.54 -24.10 11.84
C ILE A 208 7.12 -24.21 12.41
N TYR A 209 6.07 -24.06 11.62
CA TYR A 209 4.68 -24.03 12.08
C TYR A 209 3.82 -25.23 11.65
N GLU A 210 4.39 -26.17 10.90
CA GLU A 210 3.76 -27.49 10.60
C GLU A 210 4.14 -28.54 11.65
N ILE A 211 4.88 -28.18 12.72
CA ILE A 211 5.14 -28.95 13.93
C ILE A 211 4.23 -28.40 15.05
#